data_af59e16ab7a9c28b6d957178ee9f8120
#
_entry.id   af59e16ab7a9c28b6d957178ee9f8120
#
_cell.length_a   1.000
_cell.length_b   1.000
_cell.length_c   1.000
_cell.angle_alpha   90.00
_cell.angle_beta   90.00
_cell.angle_gamma   90.00
#
_symmetry.space_group_name_H-M   'P 1'
#
loop_
_entity.id
_entity.type
_entity.pdbx_description
1 polymer ?
#
loop_
_entity_poly.entity_id
_entity_poly.type
_entity_poly.pdbx_seq_one_letter_code
_entity_poly.pdbx_strand_id
1 'polypeptide(L)'
;RMQWHPPNTYPIRKQSMHNAHHYLKTAYHGTANTEYTLPTDWGQGRASFGGLIAGMMIAAMRRNVPAERALLSMSCTFAGPVLLDTPFTINTCILRDGKNAMQLEARIVQDDGKGNLNPTIVLASFGAMRPSKAVLNALPAPSVASPEALPALPFIPNVIPNFAQHVDMRWVFGALPYSGQGTHEMGGWWRWKDCVSEEIEPELFEAHRVALTDAWPPAILPLINKLAPASSMPWTMHFAQPAPAFDNAWPLSRATIAQAAHGYGLTHAEIWDAQGQLIAVSSQLVAVFDGE
;
A
#
# COMPACT_ATOMS: atom_id res chain seq x y z
N ARG A 1 -52.71 0.80 -24.77
CA ARG A 1 -51.58 -0.18 -24.73
C ARG A 1 -50.29 0.64 -24.60
N MET A 2 -49.75 0.70 -23.38
CA MET A 2 -48.42 1.26 -23.13
C MET A 2 -47.37 0.26 -23.65
N GLN A 3 -46.51 0.69 -24.58
CA GLN A 3 -45.35 -0.09 -25.02
C GLN A 3 -44.25 0.08 -23.99
N TRP A 4 -43.87 -1.01 -23.35
CA TRP A 4 -42.73 -1.10 -22.44
C TRP A 4 -41.44 -1.13 -23.29
N HIS A 5 -40.54 -0.14 -23.14
CA HIS A 5 -39.22 -0.16 -23.71
C HIS A 5 -38.23 -0.58 -22.59
N PRO A 6 -37.45 -1.66 -22.80
CA PRO A 6 -36.41 -2.04 -21.84
C PRO A 6 -35.35 -0.93 -21.77
N PRO A 7 -34.77 -0.66 -20.56
CA PRO A 7 -33.70 0.31 -20.44
C PRO A 7 -32.49 -0.12 -21.31
N ASN A 8 -31.92 0.85 -22.03
CA ASN A 8 -30.70 0.69 -22.82
C ASN A 8 -29.61 0.07 -21.91
N THR A 9 -29.31 -1.20 -22.12
CA THR A 9 -28.13 -1.83 -21.56
C THR A 9 -26.92 -1.28 -22.30
N TYR A 10 -26.28 -0.25 -21.73
CA TYR A 10 -24.93 0.11 -22.15
C TYR A 10 -24.06 -1.14 -21.99
N PRO A 11 -23.27 -1.54 -23.00
CA PRO A 11 -22.33 -2.63 -22.84
C PRO A 11 -21.37 -2.27 -21.73
N ILE A 12 -21.38 -3.04 -20.66
CA ILE A 12 -20.31 -2.99 -19.65
C ILE A 12 -19.03 -3.32 -20.43
N ARG A 13 -18.24 -2.29 -20.78
CA ARG A 13 -16.88 -2.51 -21.26
C ARG A 13 -16.22 -3.35 -20.18
N LYS A 14 -15.85 -4.59 -20.50
CA LYS A 14 -14.86 -5.32 -19.70
C LYS A 14 -13.60 -4.45 -19.71
N GLN A 15 -13.45 -3.60 -18.70
CA GLN A 15 -12.17 -2.96 -18.44
C GLN A 15 -11.19 -4.11 -18.20
N SER A 16 -10.12 -4.16 -18.98
CA SER A 16 -9.05 -5.13 -18.75
C SER A 16 -8.55 -4.92 -17.33
N MET A 17 -8.65 -5.93 -16.48
CA MET A 17 -8.10 -5.88 -15.13
C MET A 17 -6.59 -5.82 -15.26
N HIS A 18 -6.02 -4.66 -14.97
CA HIS A 18 -4.58 -4.47 -14.93
C HIS A 18 -4.07 -4.79 -13.52
N ASN A 19 -2.92 -5.46 -13.45
CA ASN A 19 -2.24 -5.73 -12.17
C ASN A 19 -1.54 -4.49 -11.63
N ALA A 20 -1.02 -4.56 -10.40
CA ALA A 20 -0.30 -3.45 -9.76
C ALA A 20 0.87 -2.94 -10.61
N HIS A 21 1.62 -3.86 -11.23
CA HIS A 21 2.77 -3.53 -12.06
C HIS A 21 2.43 -2.55 -13.19
N HIS A 22 1.30 -2.76 -13.86
CA HIS A 22 0.83 -1.84 -14.92
C HIS A 22 0.72 -0.39 -14.42
N TYR A 23 0.07 -0.17 -13.28
CA TYR A 23 -0.13 1.18 -12.74
C TYR A 23 1.17 1.80 -12.24
N LEU A 24 2.04 1.03 -11.58
CA LEU A 24 3.34 1.49 -11.12
C LEU A 24 4.24 1.88 -12.29
N LYS A 25 4.29 1.06 -13.33
CA LYS A 25 5.03 1.32 -14.56
C LYS A 25 4.51 2.56 -15.30
N THR A 26 3.19 2.70 -15.41
CA THR A 26 2.58 3.87 -16.02
C THR A 26 2.91 5.15 -15.25
N ALA A 27 2.92 5.10 -13.91
CA ALA A 27 3.31 6.24 -13.08
C ALA A 27 4.80 6.59 -13.21
N TYR A 28 5.68 5.60 -13.33
CA TYR A 28 7.11 5.80 -13.54
C TYR A 28 7.40 6.51 -14.87
N HIS A 29 6.74 6.09 -15.95
CA HIS A 29 6.92 6.70 -17.28
C HIS A 29 6.08 7.96 -17.51
N GLY A 30 5.13 8.26 -16.63
CA GLY A 30 4.24 9.40 -16.76
C GLY A 30 4.94 10.74 -16.52
N THR A 31 4.23 11.82 -16.81
CA THR A 31 4.64 13.21 -16.56
C THR A 31 3.66 13.89 -15.62
N ALA A 32 3.91 15.14 -15.25
CA ALA A 32 2.97 15.90 -14.40
C ALA A 32 1.58 16.09 -15.05
N ASN A 33 1.48 15.98 -16.38
CA ASN A 33 0.21 16.09 -17.11
C ASN A 33 -0.43 14.74 -17.45
N THR A 34 0.18 13.63 -17.02
CA THR A 34 -0.39 12.30 -17.25
C THR A 34 -1.56 12.09 -16.31
N GLU A 35 -2.73 11.83 -16.87
CA GLU A 35 -3.92 11.46 -16.12
C GLU A 35 -3.96 9.95 -15.89
N TYR A 36 -4.28 9.57 -14.66
CA TYR A 36 -4.45 8.19 -14.22
C TYR A 36 -5.88 8.00 -13.74
N THR A 37 -6.40 6.80 -13.91
CA THR A 37 -7.71 6.40 -13.39
C THR A 37 -7.59 4.99 -12.84
N LEU A 38 -8.04 4.77 -11.60
CA LEU A 38 -8.12 3.44 -11.01
C LEU A 38 -9.56 2.93 -11.04
N PRO A 39 -9.78 1.74 -11.59
CA PRO A 39 -11.11 1.14 -11.66
C PRO A 39 -11.54 0.54 -10.31
N THR A 40 -12.79 0.15 -10.21
CA THR A 40 -13.43 -0.32 -8.97
C THR A 40 -12.81 -1.58 -8.38
N ASP A 41 -12.12 -2.41 -9.16
CA ASP A 41 -11.39 -3.60 -8.66
C ASP A 41 -10.18 -3.23 -7.79
N TRP A 42 -9.67 -2.00 -7.88
CA TRP A 42 -8.65 -1.43 -6.97
C TRP A 42 -9.25 -0.62 -5.82
N GLY A 43 -10.53 -0.84 -5.52
CA GLY A 43 -11.24 -0.10 -4.49
C GLY A 43 -11.02 -0.63 -3.07
N GLN A 44 -10.97 0.32 -2.12
CA GLN A 44 -11.09 0.12 -0.69
C GLN A 44 -12.26 0.98 -0.20
N GLY A 45 -13.47 0.39 -0.21
CA GLY A 45 -14.69 1.16 -0.06
C GLY A 45 -14.90 2.11 -1.24
N ARG A 46 -15.13 3.39 -0.96
CA ARG A 46 -15.32 4.45 -1.98
C ARG A 46 -14.00 5.03 -2.53
N ALA A 47 -12.89 4.73 -1.89
CA ALA A 47 -11.57 5.23 -2.25
C ALA A 47 -10.76 4.18 -3.01
N SER A 48 -9.78 4.62 -3.77
CA SER A 48 -8.73 3.77 -4.32
C SER A 48 -7.87 3.20 -3.19
N PHE A 49 -7.32 2.00 -3.38
CA PHE A 49 -6.41 1.36 -2.43
C PHE A 49 -5.18 2.24 -2.18
N GLY A 50 -4.99 2.63 -0.90
CA GLY A 50 -3.95 3.56 -0.47
C GLY A 50 -2.55 3.11 -0.79
N GLY A 51 -2.26 1.81 -0.65
CA GLY A 51 -0.97 1.24 -0.99
C GLY A 51 -0.60 1.41 -2.46
N LEU A 52 -1.53 1.15 -3.39
CA LEU A 52 -1.26 1.36 -4.82
C LEU A 52 -1.03 2.83 -5.13
N ILE A 53 -1.82 3.73 -4.55
CA ILE A 53 -1.65 5.18 -4.70
C ILE A 53 -0.26 5.62 -4.22
N ALA A 54 0.16 5.21 -3.02
CA ALA A 54 1.49 5.53 -2.50
C ALA A 54 2.61 4.94 -3.36
N GLY A 55 2.45 3.69 -3.82
CA GLY A 55 3.39 3.05 -4.74
C GLY A 55 3.53 3.80 -6.07
N MET A 56 2.42 4.25 -6.68
CA MET A 56 2.44 5.07 -7.90
C MET A 56 3.18 6.40 -7.67
N MET A 57 2.99 7.03 -6.51
CA MET A 57 3.68 8.27 -6.14
C MET A 57 5.19 8.04 -5.98
N ILE A 58 5.61 6.94 -5.35
CA ILE A 58 7.04 6.57 -5.26
C ILE A 58 7.61 6.27 -6.65
N ALA A 59 6.90 5.56 -7.52
CA ALA A 59 7.30 5.31 -8.90
C ALA A 59 7.50 6.62 -9.68
N ALA A 60 6.56 7.57 -9.54
CA ALA A 60 6.66 8.88 -10.16
C ALA A 60 7.86 9.70 -9.64
N MET A 61 8.18 9.61 -8.35
CA MET A 61 9.40 10.24 -7.80
C MET A 61 10.67 9.59 -8.33
N ARG A 62 10.70 8.24 -8.43
CA ARG A 62 11.87 7.45 -8.78
C ARG A 62 12.52 7.89 -10.09
N ARG A 63 11.75 8.33 -11.09
CA ARG A 63 12.27 8.84 -12.36
C ARG A 63 13.20 10.06 -12.23
N ASN A 64 13.10 10.80 -11.11
CA ASN A 64 13.92 11.99 -10.83
C ASN A 64 15.09 11.70 -9.90
N VAL A 65 15.27 10.44 -9.48
CA VAL A 65 16.26 10.04 -8.49
C VAL A 65 17.35 9.20 -9.16
N PRO A 66 18.65 9.50 -8.97
CA PRO A 66 19.72 8.67 -9.44
C PRO A 66 19.60 7.20 -8.99
N ALA A 67 19.93 6.26 -9.87
CA ALA A 67 19.70 4.82 -9.64
C ALA A 67 20.44 4.28 -8.40
N GLU A 68 21.59 4.87 -8.05
CA GLU A 68 22.39 4.48 -6.87
C GLU A 68 21.82 4.95 -5.53
N ARG A 69 20.76 5.77 -5.54
CA ARG A 69 20.09 6.26 -4.33
C ARG A 69 18.84 5.42 -4.06
N ALA A 70 18.89 4.61 -3.01
CA ALA A 70 17.77 3.80 -2.55
C ALA A 70 16.75 4.62 -1.76
N LEU A 71 15.49 4.19 -1.76
CA LEU A 71 14.46 4.73 -0.87
C LEU A 71 14.80 4.37 0.58
N LEU A 72 14.99 5.39 1.43
CA LEU A 72 15.31 5.23 2.85
C LEU A 72 14.07 5.35 3.73
N SER A 73 13.17 6.26 3.38
CA SER A 73 11.93 6.47 4.12
C SER A 73 10.87 7.16 3.27
N MET A 74 9.63 6.93 3.64
CA MET A 74 8.49 7.70 3.15
C MET A 74 7.53 8.04 4.28
N SER A 75 6.82 9.15 4.15
CA SER A 75 5.68 9.52 4.98
C SER A 75 4.52 9.89 4.06
N CYS A 76 3.40 9.20 4.23
CA CYS A 76 2.18 9.39 3.43
C CYS A 76 1.07 9.94 4.32
N THR A 77 0.40 11.00 3.89
CA THR A 77 -0.80 11.54 4.53
C THR A 77 -1.99 11.38 3.60
N PHE A 78 -2.98 10.60 4.03
CA PHE A 78 -4.26 10.45 3.35
C PHE A 78 -5.23 11.53 3.88
N ALA A 79 -5.19 12.73 3.25
CA ALA A 79 -6.03 13.86 3.65
C ALA A 79 -7.48 13.72 3.14
N GLY A 80 -7.68 12.88 2.14
CA GLY A 80 -9.00 12.57 1.58
C GLY A 80 -8.95 11.34 0.67
N PRO A 81 -10.11 10.84 0.22
CA PRO A 81 -10.16 9.69 -0.68
C PRO A 81 -9.68 10.09 -2.08
N VAL A 82 -8.83 9.27 -2.68
CA VAL A 82 -8.63 9.28 -4.14
C VAL A 82 -9.76 8.48 -4.76
N LEU A 83 -10.64 9.13 -5.51
CA LEU A 83 -11.87 8.54 -6.03
C LEU A 83 -11.57 7.58 -7.18
N LEU A 84 -12.29 6.46 -7.20
CA LEU A 84 -12.29 5.49 -8.28
C LEU A 84 -12.97 6.07 -9.53
N ASP A 85 -12.60 5.55 -10.70
CA ASP A 85 -13.15 5.93 -12.01
C ASP A 85 -13.12 7.45 -12.30
N THR A 86 -12.31 8.19 -11.55
CA THR A 86 -12.14 9.64 -11.65
C THR A 86 -10.69 9.95 -11.95
N PRO A 87 -10.38 10.75 -12.99
CA PRO A 87 -9.01 11.09 -13.34
C PRO A 87 -8.27 11.83 -12.21
N PHE A 88 -6.99 11.55 -12.07
CA PHE A 88 -6.07 12.28 -11.19
C PHE A 88 -4.69 12.39 -11.83
N THR A 89 -3.89 13.34 -11.36
CA THR A 89 -2.48 13.50 -11.74
C THR A 89 -1.57 13.33 -10.53
N ILE A 90 -0.29 13.02 -10.78
CA ILE A 90 0.76 12.94 -9.76
C ILE A 90 1.79 14.03 -10.03
N ASN A 91 1.85 15.02 -9.15
CA ASN A 91 2.83 16.07 -9.19
C ASN A 91 3.98 15.77 -8.24
N THR A 92 5.21 15.87 -8.74
CA THR A 92 6.42 15.63 -7.93
C THR A 92 7.26 16.91 -7.84
N CYS A 93 7.86 17.15 -6.68
CA CYS A 93 8.75 18.27 -6.43
C CYS A 93 10.01 17.81 -5.71
N ILE A 94 11.18 18.21 -6.18
CA ILE A 94 12.44 18.01 -5.48
C ILE A 94 12.55 19.11 -4.43
N LEU A 95 12.50 18.73 -3.16
CA LEU A 95 12.65 19.65 -2.02
C LEU A 95 14.11 19.96 -1.75
N ARG A 96 14.96 18.96 -1.92
CA ARG A 96 16.40 19.08 -1.74
C ARG A 96 17.12 17.99 -2.53
N ASP A 97 18.17 18.37 -3.25
CA ASP A 97 19.16 17.46 -3.82
C ASP A 97 20.55 17.75 -3.20
N GLY A 98 20.94 16.90 -2.25
CA GLY A 98 22.24 16.96 -1.58
C GLY A 98 23.21 15.92 -2.14
N LYS A 99 24.47 16.00 -1.73
CA LYS A 99 25.54 15.09 -2.19
C LYS A 99 25.18 13.60 -2.02
N ASN A 100 24.61 13.23 -0.87
CA ASN A 100 24.35 11.83 -0.51
C ASN A 100 22.88 11.49 -0.32
N ALA A 101 22.00 12.48 -0.25
CA ALA A 101 20.58 12.27 -0.01
C ALA A 101 19.75 13.29 -0.79
N MET A 102 18.56 12.85 -1.20
CA MET A 102 17.59 13.63 -1.93
C MET A 102 16.23 13.50 -1.25
N GLN A 103 15.49 14.59 -1.16
CA GLN A 103 14.15 14.62 -0.60
C GLN A 103 13.18 15.15 -1.64
N LEU A 104 12.08 14.41 -1.81
CA LEU A 104 11.02 14.73 -2.75
C LEU A 104 9.66 14.74 -2.06
N GLU A 105 8.77 15.50 -2.64
CA GLU A 105 7.34 15.47 -2.38
C GLU A 105 6.61 14.98 -3.62
N ALA A 106 5.55 14.18 -3.43
CA ALA A 106 4.53 13.93 -4.44
C ALA A 106 3.15 14.28 -3.89
N ARG A 107 2.28 14.78 -4.76
CA ARG A 107 0.88 15.08 -4.48
C ARG A 107 -0.02 14.48 -5.53
N ILE A 108 -1.08 13.83 -5.10
CA ILE A 108 -2.22 13.55 -5.98
C ILE A 108 -3.00 14.85 -6.14
N VAL A 109 -3.34 15.15 -7.38
CA VAL A 109 -4.28 16.23 -7.71
C VAL A 109 -5.50 15.61 -8.38
N GLN A 110 -6.64 15.70 -7.72
CA GLN A 110 -7.92 15.17 -8.19
C GLN A 110 -9.03 16.15 -7.80
N ASP A 111 -9.86 16.51 -8.76
CA ASP A 111 -11.06 17.32 -8.49
C ASP A 111 -12.20 16.38 -8.07
N ASP A 112 -12.62 16.46 -6.83
CA ASP A 112 -13.76 15.72 -6.29
C ASP A 112 -15.08 16.49 -6.40
N GLY A 113 -15.07 17.64 -7.07
CA GLY A 113 -16.22 18.55 -7.19
C GLY A 113 -16.58 19.28 -5.89
N LYS A 114 -15.78 19.12 -4.81
CA LYS A 114 -15.98 19.72 -3.49
C LYS A 114 -14.81 20.59 -3.02
N GLY A 115 -13.81 20.76 -3.89
CA GLY A 115 -12.62 21.56 -3.61
C GLY A 115 -11.50 20.82 -2.89
N ASN A 116 -11.57 19.50 -2.72
CA ASN A 116 -10.48 18.68 -2.18
C ASN A 116 -9.51 18.31 -3.31
N LEU A 117 -8.54 19.18 -3.58
CA LEU A 117 -7.64 19.04 -4.72
C LEU A 117 -6.40 18.18 -4.45
N ASN A 118 -6.04 17.92 -3.18
CA ASN A 118 -4.84 17.18 -2.81
C ASN A 118 -5.15 16.09 -1.77
N PRO A 119 -5.82 15.01 -2.16
CA PRO A 119 -6.27 13.99 -1.22
C PRO A 119 -5.14 13.17 -0.60
N THR A 120 -3.96 13.11 -1.24
CA THR A 120 -2.82 12.33 -0.73
C THR A 120 -1.51 13.06 -1.01
N ILE A 121 -0.63 13.08 0.00
CA ILE A 121 0.70 13.68 -0.07
C ILE A 121 1.70 12.65 0.44
N VAL A 122 2.82 12.47 -0.28
CA VAL A 122 3.96 11.65 0.13
C VAL A 122 5.22 12.50 0.17
N LEU A 123 5.94 12.41 1.28
CA LEU A 123 7.32 12.87 1.41
C LEU A 123 8.24 11.65 1.40
N ALA A 124 9.30 11.66 0.60
CA ALA A 124 10.25 10.57 0.52
C ALA A 124 11.70 11.05 0.59
N SER A 125 12.54 10.23 1.23
CA SER A 125 13.99 10.44 1.30
C SER A 125 14.70 9.30 0.59
N PHE A 126 15.57 9.64 -0.36
CA PHE A 126 16.43 8.71 -1.09
C PHE A 126 17.88 8.99 -0.73
N GLY A 127 18.72 7.95 -0.66
CA GLY A 127 20.12 8.12 -0.29
C GLY A 127 21.06 7.08 -0.86
N ALA A 128 22.29 7.51 -1.14
CA ALA A 128 23.38 6.64 -1.54
C ALA A 128 23.97 5.91 -0.32
N MET A 129 24.29 4.63 -0.49
CA MET A 129 25.01 3.86 0.52
C MET A 129 26.42 4.43 0.72
N ARG A 130 26.90 4.44 1.96
CA ARG A 130 28.21 4.99 2.33
C ARG A 130 28.85 4.12 3.41
N PRO A 131 30.20 4.09 3.50
CA PRO A 131 30.88 3.41 4.59
C PRO A 131 30.46 3.96 5.96
N SER A 132 30.23 3.07 6.91
CA SER A 132 29.89 3.42 8.29
C SER A 132 30.60 2.48 9.28
N LYS A 133 30.96 3.02 10.44
CA LYS A 133 31.45 2.23 11.58
C LYS A 133 30.29 1.78 12.48
N ALA A 134 29.14 2.45 12.37
CA ALA A 134 27.92 2.09 13.10
C ALA A 134 27.19 1.00 12.33
N VAL A 135 27.40 -0.25 12.70
CA VAL A 135 26.77 -1.43 12.08
C VAL A 135 26.09 -2.25 13.16
N LEU A 136 24.81 -2.50 12.99
CA LEU A 136 23.99 -3.42 13.79
C LEU A 136 23.03 -4.14 12.85
N ASN A 137 23.12 -5.46 12.83
CA ASN A 137 22.20 -6.26 12.04
C ASN A 137 20.81 -6.31 12.71
N ALA A 138 19.76 -6.24 11.91
CA ALA A 138 18.41 -6.44 12.38
C ALA A 138 18.20 -7.86 12.93
N LEU A 139 17.23 -8.00 13.82
CA LEU A 139 16.79 -9.32 14.26
C LEU A 139 16.10 -10.04 13.08
N PRO A 140 16.31 -11.36 12.95
CA PRO A 140 15.64 -12.14 11.91
C PRO A 140 14.13 -12.23 12.15
N ALA A 141 13.40 -12.60 11.11
CA ALA A 141 11.97 -12.91 11.22
C ALA A 141 11.71 -13.98 12.28
N PRO A 142 10.56 -13.92 12.96
CA PRO A 142 10.14 -14.99 13.86
C PRO A 142 9.93 -16.30 13.08
N SER A 143 10.23 -17.45 13.73
CA SER A 143 9.97 -18.76 13.14
C SER A 143 8.47 -19.05 13.13
N VAL A 144 7.89 -19.20 11.96
CA VAL A 144 6.46 -19.46 11.75
C VAL A 144 6.25 -20.51 10.67
N ALA A 145 5.04 -21.02 10.52
CA ALA A 145 4.69 -21.94 9.44
C ALA A 145 4.91 -21.28 8.07
N SER A 146 5.41 -22.07 7.10
CA SER A 146 5.61 -21.56 5.75
C SER A 146 4.28 -21.23 5.05
N PRO A 147 4.28 -20.32 4.08
CA PRO A 147 3.04 -19.93 3.39
C PRO A 147 2.35 -21.10 2.67
N GLU A 148 3.11 -22.10 2.21
CA GLU A 148 2.59 -23.29 1.55
C GLU A 148 1.81 -24.21 2.52
N ALA A 149 2.16 -24.18 3.81
CA ALA A 149 1.49 -24.95 4.86
C ALA A 149 0.20 -24.29 5.39
N LEU A 150 -0.08 -23.06 4.97
CA LEU A 150 -1.22 -22.28 5.45
C LEU A 150 -2.32 -22.13 4.39
N PRO A 151 -3.60 -22.09 4.80
CA PRO A 151 -4.68 -21.87 3.85
C PRO A 151 -4.62 -20.44 3.27
N ALA A 152 -4.97 -20.31 1.99
CA ALA A 152 -5.18 -19.01 1.38
C ALA A 152 -6.41 -18.33 2.00
N LEU A 153 -6.31 -17.03 2.28
CA LEU A 153 -7.49 -16.24 2.60
C LEU A 153 -8.37 -16.12 1.35
N PRO A 154 -9.65 -16.52 1.41
CA PRO A 154 -10.54 -16.37 0.27
C PRO A 154 -10.90 -14.90 0.07
N PHE A 155 -10.98 -14.47 -1.18
CA PHE A 155 -11.63 -13.20 -1.50
C PHE A 155 -13.14 -13.39 -1.46
N ILE A 156 -13.85 -12.59 -0.66
CA ILE A 156 -15.31 -12.62 -0.51
C ILE A 156 -15.86 -11.28 -1.00
N PRO A 157 -16.50 -11.24 -2.19
CA PRO A 157 -17.09 -10.02 -2.74
C PRO A 157 -18.05 -9.34 -1.75
N ASN A 158 -18.04 -8.01 -1.72
CA ASN A 158 -18.86 -7.16 -0.85
C ASN A 158 -18.57 -7.29 0.67
N VAL A 159 -17.63 -8.13 1.08
CA VAL A 159 -17.17 -8.27 2.48
C VAL A 159 -15.74 -7.77 2.62
N ILE A 160 -14.88 -8.20 1.71
CA ILE A 160 -13.46 -7.83 1.66
C ILE A 160 -13.27 -6.72 0.62
N PRO A 161 -12.45 -5.70 0.87
CA PRO A 161 -12.16 -4.66 -0.12
C PRO A 161 -11.73 -5.23 -1.47
N ASN A 162 -12.20 -4.61 -2.56
CA ASN A 162 -12.00 -5.16 -3.91
C ASN A 162 -10.51 -5.34 -4.27
N PHE A 163 -9.63 -4.44 -3.84
CA PHE A 163 -8.19 -4.57 -4.14
C PHE A 163 -7.58 -5.90 -3.64
N ALA A 164 -8.14 -6.50 -2.58
CA ALA A 164 -7.60 -7.73 -2.01
C ALA A 164 -7.72 -8.94 -2.95
N GLN A 165 -8.53 -8.87 -4.02
CA GLN A 165 -8.54 -9.89 -5.07
C GLN A 165 -7.19 -10.03 -5.79
N HIS A 166 -6.37 -8.97 -5.79
CA HIS A 166 -5.04 -8.94 -6.41
C HIS A 166 -3.93 -9.44 -5.49
N VAL A 167 -4.24 -9.75 -4.22
CA VAL A 167 -3.25 -10.14 -3.20
C VAL A 167 -3.52 -11.56 -2.71
N ASP A 168 -2.49 -12.39 -2.66
CA ASP A 168 -2.52 -13.70 -2.00
C ASP A 168 -2.01 -13.53 -0.56
N MET A 169 -2.78 -13.94 0.43
CA MET A 169 -2.49 -13.74 1.84
C MET A 169 -2.59 -15.06 2.61
N ARG A 170 -1.69 -15.25 3.61
CA ARG A 170 -1.67 -16.37 4.53
C ARG A 170 -1.58 -15.84 5.96
N TRP A 171 -2.60 -16.09 6.77
CA TRP A 171 -2.66 -15.57 8.13
C TRP A 171 -1.74 -16.34 9.06
N VAL A 172 -0.96 -15.63 9.89
CA VAL A 172 -0.01 -16.21 10.86
C VAL A 172 -0.27 -15.67 12.27
N PHE A 173 -0.35 -14.35 12.42
CA PHE A 173 -0.40 -13.67 13.70
C PHE A 173 -1.80 -13.14 14.01
N GLY A 174 -2.20 -13.27 15.27
CA GLY A 174 -3.41 -12.66 15.79
C GLY A 174 -4.71 -13.23 15.20
N ALA A 175 -5.78 -12.49 15.39
CA ALA A 175 -7.13 -12.86 14.98
C ALA A 175 -7.56 -12.16 13.69
N LEU A 176 -8.58 -12.71 13.03
CA LEU A 176 -9.16 -12.10 11.83
C LEU A 176 -9.89 -10.79 12.16
N PRO A 177 -9.97 -9.84 11.22
CA PRO A 177 -10.75 -8.63 11.38
C PRO A 177 -12.18 -8.91 11.84
N TYR A 178 -12.72 -8.05 12.68
CA TYR A 178 -14.10 -8.10 13.18
C TYR A 178 -14.45 -9.35 14.01
N SER A 179 -13.46 -10.03 14.58
CA SER A 179 -13.66 -11.23 15.41
C SER A 179 -14.00 -10.91 16.87
N GLY A 180 -13.85 -9.67 17.33
CA GLY A 180 -14.00 -9.29 18.73
C GLY A 180 -12.94 -9.86 19.66
N GLN A 181 -11.81 -10.31 19.11
CA GLN A 181 -10.72 -10.90 19.87
C GLN A 181 -9.64 -9.86 20.16
N GLY A 182 -9.38 -9.63 21.45
CA GLY A 182 -8.34 -8.70 21.90
C GLY A 182 -6.94 -9.26 21.66
N THR A 183 -6.40 -9.07 20.47
CA THR A 183 -5.01 -9.40 20.13
C THR A 183 -4.19 -8.13 19.97
N HIS A 184 -2.90 -8.19 20.37
CA HIS A 184 -1.96 -7.08 20.21
C HIS A 184 -1.17 -7.15 18.90
N GLU A 185 -1.42 -8.18 18.09
CA GLU A 185 -0.70 -8.39 16.85
C GLU A 185 -1.61 -8.93 15.75
N MET A 186 -1.19 -8.72 14.51
CA MET A 186 -1.82 -9.23 13.30
C MET A 186 -0.80 -9.31 12.17
N GLY A 187 -0.95 -10.28 11.28
CA GLY A 187 -0.11 -10.36 10.08
C GLY A 187 0.08 -11.77 9.57
N GLY A 188 1.03 -11.91 8.67
CA GLY A 188 1.36 -13.17 8.01
C GLY A 188 2.10 -12.93 6.70
N TRP A 189 1.97 -13.89 5.79
CA TRP A 189 2.60 -13.87 4.48
C TRP A 189 1.67 -13.24 3.44
N TRP A 190 2.22 -12.48 2.48
CA TRP A 190 1.42 -11.95 1.37
C TRP A 190 2.28 -11.70 0.12
N ARG A 191 1.64 -11.66 -1.04
CA ARG A 191 2.25 -11.31 -2.33
C ARG A 191 1.19 -10.89 -3.35
N TRP A 192 1.62 -10.28 -4.45
CA TRP A 192 0.75 -10.09 -5.60
C TRP A 192 0.38 -11.45 -6.24
N LYS A 193 -0.87 -11.63 -6.64
CA LYS A 193 -1.32 -12.84 -7.36
C LYS A 193 -0.83 -12.86 -8.80
N ASP A 194 -0.96 -11.73 -9.50
CA ASP A 194 -0.80 -11.63 -10.94
C ASP A 194 0.40 -10.74 -11.31
N CYS A 195 1.51 -10.89 -10.60
CA CYS A 195 2.75 -10.17 -10.87
C CYS A 195 3.88 -11.17 -11.13
N VAL A 196 4.42 -11.11 -12.34
CA VAL A 196 5.56 -11.92 -12.76
C VAL A 196 6.82 -11.19 -12.36
N SER A 197 7.62 -11.76 -11.45
CA SER A 197 8.80 -11.10 -10.87
C SER A 197 9.85 -10.72 -11.90
N GLU A 198 10.03 -11.55 -12.93
CA GLU A 198 11.01 -11.34 -14.00
C GLU A 198 10.66 -10.16 -14.93
N GLU A 199 9.42 -9.69 -14.88
CA GLU A 199 8.97 -8.52 -15.65
C GLU A 199 9.12 -7.20 -14.89
N ILE A 200 9.50 -7.24 -13.61
CA ILE A 200 9.60 -6.04 -12.78
C ILE A 200 10.97 -5.40 -12.96
N GLU A 201 10.98 -4.20 -13.49
CA GLU A 201 12.18 -3.39 -13.63
C GLU A 201 12.72 -2.96 -12.24
N PRO A 202 14.06 -2.93 -12.03
CA PRO A 202 14.67 -2.55 -10.74
C PRO A 202 14.18 -1.20 -10.20
N GLU A 203 13.86 -0.25 -11.06
CA GLU A 203 13.35 1.07 -10.72
C GLU A 203 11.97 1.02 -10.02
N LEU A 204 11.25 -0.09 -10.17
CA LEU A 204 9.90 -0.28 -9.60
C LEU A 204 9.90 -1.14 -8.33
N PHE A 205 11.04 -1.73 -7.90
CA PHE A 205 11.10 -2.59 -6.72
C PHE A 205 10.58 -1.90 -5.46
N GLU A 206 10.97 -0.66 -5.23
CA GLU A 206 10.55 0.13 -4.07
C GLU A 206 9.06 0.45 -4.12
N ALA A 207 8.56 0.81 -5.31
CA ALA A 207 7.15 1.11 -5.53
C ALA A 207 6.25 -0.11 -5.28
N HIS A 208 6.65 -1.29 -5.76
CA HIS A 208 5.95 -2.55 -5.46
C HIS A 208 5.94 -2.85 -3.97
N ARG A 209 7.07 -2.68 -3.29
CA ARG A 209 7.20 -2.91 -1.85
C ARG A 209 6.30 -2.00 -1.05
N VAL A 210 6.28 -0.71 -1.38
CA VAL A 210 5.36 0.26 -0.77
C VAL A 210 3.91 -0.14 -1.01
N ALA A 211 3.53 -0.38 -2.27
CA ALA A 211 2.15 -0.71 -2.62
C ALA A 211 1.66 -1.97 -1.90
N LEU A 212 2.48 -3.00 -1.85
CA LEU A 212 2.11 -4.28 -1.24
C LEU A 212 2.03 -4.18 0.30
N THR A 213 2.86 -3.37 0.95
CA THR A 213 2.91 -3.29 2.42
C THR A 213 1.58 -2.83 3.03
N ASP A 214 0.84 -1.96 2.37
CA ASP A 214 -0.46 -1.47 2.86
C ASP A 214 -1.62 -2.47 2.67
N ALA A 215 -1.36 -3.66 2.08
CA ALA A 215 -2.44 -4.61 1.77
C ALA A 215 -3.03 -5.30 3.01
N TRP A 216 -2.30 -5.36 4.13
CA TRP A 216 -2.83 -5.90 5.37
C TRP A 216 -3.94 -5.00 5.93
N PRO A 217 -5.06 -5.59 6.40
CA PRO A 217 -6.08 -4.80 7.08
C PRO A 217 -5.50 -4.15 8.34
N PRO A 218 -6.05 -3.02 8.80
CA PRO A 218 -5.60 -2.38 10.03
C PRO A 218 -5.63 -3.33 11.23
N ALA A 219 -4.53 -3.41 11.98
CA ALA A 219 -4.38 -4.35 13.11
C ALA A 219 -5.35 -4.11 14.27
N ILE A 220 -6.03 -2.97 14.30
CA ILE A 220 -7.10 -2.67 15.26
C ILE A 220 -8.40 -3.43 14.98
N LEU A 221 -8.65 -3.87 13.74
CA LEU A 221 -9.94 -4.46 13.35
C LEU A 221 -10.31 -5.76 14.07
N PRO A 222 -9.39 -6.63 14.52
CA PRO A 222 -9.73 -7.78 15.37
C PRO A 222 -10.36 -7.41 16.71
N LEU A 223 -10.13 -6.18 17.22
CA LEU A 223 -10.68 -5.74 18.52
C LEU A 223 -12.18 -5.48 18.48
N ILE A 224 -12.74 -5.25 17.30
CA ILE A 224 -14.16 -4.96 17.11
C ILE A 224 -14.90 -6.18 16.57
N ASN A 225 -16.21 -6.30 16.85
CA ASN A 225 -17.03 -7.46 16.52
C ASN A 225 -18.13 -7.17 15.48
N LYS A 226 -18.12 -5.99 14.89
CA LYS A 226 -19.04 -5.59 13.81
C LYS A 226 -18.26 -4.85 12.72
N LEU A 227 -18.75 -4.92 11.49
CA LEU A 227 -18.17 -4.14 10.40
C LEU A 227 -18.24 -2.65 10.71
N ALA A 228 -17.11 -1.97 10.61
CA ALA A 228 -16.98 -0.54 10.79
C ALA A 228 -16.01 0.04 9.76
N PRO A 229 -16.25 1.24 9.25
CA PRO A 229 -15.28 1.93 8.41
C PRO A 229 -13.98 2.17 9.19
N ALA A 230 -12.86 2.01 8.50
CA ALA A 230 -11.54 2.35 9.02
C ALA A 230 -10.74 3.10 7.95
N SER A 231 -9.91 4.03 8.38
CA SER A 231 -9.09 4.84 7.48
C SER A 231 -7.72 5.07 8.08
N SER A 232 -6.67 4.77 7.33
CA SER A 232 -5.31 5.21 7.66
C SER A 232 -5.24 6.73 7.48
N MET A 233 -4.59 7.39 8.44
CA MET A 233 -4.35 8.83 8.41
C MET A 233 -2.90 9.10 7.99
N PRO A 234 -1.91 9.26 8.89
CA PRO A 234 -0.51 9.20 8.50
C PRO A 234 -0.01 7.75 8.47
N TRP A 235 0.83 7.49 7.48
CA TRP A 235 1.55 6.23 7.31
C TRP A 235 3.03 6.52 7.02
N THR A 236 3.92 5.94 7.78
CA THR A 236 5.36 6.11 7.63
C THR A 236 6.04 4.77 7.47
N MET A 237 7.00 4.68 6.54
CA MET A 237 7.87 3.52 6.37
C MET A 237 9.34 3.94 6.41
N HIS A 238 10.18 3.09 7.00
CA HIS A 238 11.63 3.16 6.94
C HIS A 238 12.16 1.85 6.38
N PHE A 239 13.08 1.93 5.43
CA PHE A 239 13.58 0.78 4.69
C PHE A 239 14.97 0.38 5.20
N ALA A 240 15.14 -0.88 5.57
CA ALA A 240 16.45 -1.45 5.87
C ALA A 240 17.33 -1.47 4.61
N GLN A 241 18.63 -1.25 4.80
CA GLN A 241 19.58 -1.17 3.69
C GLN A 241 20.76 -2.12 3.90
N PRO A 242 21.27 -2.73 2.84
CA PRO A 242 20.74 -2.69 1.46
C PRO A 242 19.42 -3.45 1.33
N ALA A 243 18.47 -2.87 0.60
CA ALA A 243 17.23 -3.56 0.31
C ALA A 243 17.45 -4.63 -0.79
N PRO A 244 16.93 -5.86 -0.62
CA PRO A 244 17.00 -6.88 -1.67
C PRO A 244 16.17 -6.48 -2.89
N ALA A 245 16.38 -7.17 -4.02
CA ALA A 245 15.48 -7.07 -5.17
C ALA A 245 14.05 -7.43 -4.75
N PHE A 246 13.06 -6.87 -5.43
CA PHE A 246 11.67 -7.28 -5.26
C PHE A 246 11.38 -8.42 -6.24
N ASP A 247 11.15 -9.60 -5.72
CA ASP A 247 10.96 -10.83 -6.49
C ASP A 247 9.54 -11.42 -6.38
N ASN A 248 8.60 -10.64 -5.80
CA ASN A 248 7.24 -11.09 -5.49
C ASN A 248 7.19 -12.43 -4.72
N ALA A 249 8.27 -12.79 -4.04
CA ALA A 249 8.29 -13.89 -3.09
C ALA A 249 7.43 -13.55 -1.87
N TRP A 250 7.26 -14.50 -0.96
CA TRP A 250 6.46 -14.30 0.23
C TRP A 250 7.20 -13.47 1.28
N PRO A 251 6.98 -12.15 1.41
CA PRO A 251 7.39 -11.42 2.61
C PRO A 251 6.50 -11.79 3.79
N LEU A 252 7.04 -11.63 5.01
CA LEU A 252 6.33 -11.80 6.28
C LEU A 252 6.11 -10.43 6.93
N SER A 253 4.89 -10.13 7.36
CA SER A 253 4.60 -8.96 8.18
C SER A 253 4.06 -9.36 9.55
N ARG A 254 4.49 -8.63 10.59
CA ARG A 254 3.87 -8.65 11.91
C ARG A 254 3.60 -7.21 12.35
N ALA A 255 2.34 -6.84 12.37
CA ALA A 255 1.88 -5.59 12.94
C ALA A 255 1.54 -5.78 14.42
N THR A 256 1.93 -4.79 15.25
CA THR A 256 1.60 -4.73 16.68
C THR A 256 0.81 -3.46 16.97
N ILE A 257 -0.14 -3.56 17.91
CA ILE A 257 -0.96 -2.44 18.35
C ILE A 257 -0.35 -1.90 19.65
N ALA A 258 0.17 -0.68 19.60
CA ALA A 258 0.69 0.00 20.78
C ALA A 258 -0.44 0.50 21.69
N GLN A 259 -1.52 1.01 21.09
CA GLN A 259 -2.72 1.47 21.78
C GLN A 259 -3.92 1.50 20.82
N ALA A 260 -5.12 1.23 21.35
CA ALA A 260 -6.37 1.49 20.67
C ALA A 260 -7.34 2.13 21.67
N ALA A 261 -7.83 3.34 21.39
CA ALA A 261 -8.78 4.08 22.23
C ALA A 261 -9.41 5.24 21.44
N HIS A 262 -10.62 5.62 21.84
CA HIS A 262 -11.32 6.79 21.31
C HIS A 262 -11.44 6.82 19.76
N GLY A 263 -11.61 5.65 19.14
CA GLY A 263 -11.72 5.53 17.69
C GLY A 263 -10.39 5.59 16.93
N TYR A 264 -9.25 5.49 17.62
CA TYR A 264 -7.91 5.52 17.00
C TYR A 264 -7.06 4.33 17.43
N GLY A 265 -6.24 3.82 16.50
CA GLY A 265 -5.26 2.78 16.73
C GLY A 265 -3.87 3.20 16.29
N LEU A 266 -2.90 3.04 17.20
CA LEU A 266 -1.47 3.23 16.92
C LEU A 266 -0.87 1.87 16.61
N THR A 267 -0.35 1.69 15.40
CA THR A 267 0.21 0.42 14.96
C THR A 267 1.64 0.57 14.47
N HIS A 268 2.44 -0.46 14.71
CA HIS A 268 3.78 -0.63 14.15
C HIS A 268 3.85 -1.99 13.47
N ALA A 269 4.61 -2.09 12.38
CA ALA A 269 4.84 -3.36 11.71
C ALA A 269 6.30 -3.53 11.33
N GLU A 270 6.79 -4.76 11.46
CA GLU A 270 8.04 -5.23 10.92
C GLU A 270 7.76 -6.08 9.69
N ILE A 271 8.54 -5.89 8.64
CA ILE A 271 8.40 -6.58 7.37
C ILE A 271 9.74 -7.24 7.03
N TRP A 272 9.70 -8.55 6.80
CA TRP A 272 10.86 -9.35 6.41
C TRP A 272 10.65 -9.92 5.00
N ASP A 273 11.75 -10.15 4.29
CA ASP A 273 11.73 -10.88 3.03
C ASP A 273 11.52 -12.39 3.25
N ALA A 274 11.45 -13.15 2.14
CA ALA A 274 11.26 -14.60 2.18
C ALA A 274 12.43 -15.36 2.85
N GLN A 275 13.59 -14.72 3.01
CA GLN A 275 14.77 -15.24 3.69
C GLN A 275 14.81 -14.84 5.18
N GLY A 276 13.83 -14.08 5.66
CA GLY A 276 13.72 -13.62 7.03
C GLY A 276 14.60 -12.42 7.38
N GLN A 277 15.11 -11.69 6.37
CA GLN A 277 15.83 -10.44 6.59
C GLN A 277 14.85 -9.27 6.68
N LEU A 278 15.04 -8.39 7.68
CA LEU A 278 14.23 -7.19 7.80
C LEU A 278 14.41 -6.29 6.57
N ILE A 279 13.32 -5.93 5.92
CA ILE A 279 13.30 -5.04 4.75
C ILE A 279 12.68 -3.68 5.04
N ALA A 280 11.75 -3.60 5.99
CA ALA A 280 11.14 -2.33 6.39
C ALA A 280 10.51 -2.40 7.77
N VAL A 281 10.36 -1.22 8.38
CA VAL A 281 9.46 -0.99 9.50
C VAL A 281 8.41 0.03 9.09
N SER A 282 7.18 -0.14 9.59
CA SER A 282 6.02 0.69 9.24
C SER A 282 5.33 1.18 10.50
N SER A 283 4.73 2.36 10.44
CA SER A 283 3.89 2.91 11.50
C SER A 283 2.68 3.59 10.88
N GLN A 284 1.50 3.33 11.47
CA GLN A 284 0.25 3.94 11.03
C GLN A 284 -0.59 4.41 12.21
N LEU A 285 -1.25 5.56 12.04
CA LEU A 285 -2.41 5.94 12.82
C LEU A 285 -3.66 5.61 12.01
N VAL A 286 -4.53 4.80 12.59
CA VAL A 286 -5.79 4.37 11.96
C VAL A 286 -6.96 4.94 12.73
N ALA A 287 -7.90 5.58 12.05
CA ALA A 287 -9.20 5.94 12.59
C ALA A 287 -10.20 4.81 12.32
N VAL A 288 -11.02 4.46 13.32
CA VAL A 288 -12.11 3.47 13.24
C VAL A 288 -13.40 4.09 13.72
N PHE A 289 -14.47 3.90 12.96
CA PHE A 289 -15.79 4.50 13.20
C PHE A 289 -16.76 3.42 13.70
N ASP A 290 -16.45 2.79 14.83
CA ASP A 290 -17.17 1.66 15.42
C ASP A 290 -18.25 2.07 16.42
N GLY A 291 -18.30 3.34 16.81
CA GLY A 291 -19.25 3.91 17.77
C GLY A 291 -20.54 4.49 17.16
N GLU A 292 -20.68 4.45 15.82
CA GLU A 292 -21.84 4.99 15.11
C GLU A 292 -22.90 3.92 14.81
#